data_6876bbf10f2a4870c428d7f292f45843
#
_entry.id   6876bbf10f2a4870c428d7f292f45843
#
_cell.length_a   1.000
_cell.length_b   1.000
_cell.length_c   1.000
_cell.angle_alpha   90.00
_cell.angle_beta   90.00
_cell.angle_gamma   90.00
#
_symmetry.space_group_name_H-M   'P 1'
#
loop_
_entity.id
_entity.type
_entity.pdbx_description
1 polymer ?
#
loop_
_entity_poly.entity_id
_entity_poly.type
_entity_poly.pdbx_seq_one_letter_code
_entity_poly.pdbx_strand_id
1 'polypeptide(L)'
;MRSLLIAPADEQRLAEALNSGADAIIVDLGQAAPEERAGARDAAERFLKEVRGRGGGPVLIVRANALDSGETDADLDAVMPGAPDAILLPGSLGAASVQQLSTKLAVREAQLGLADGATRIIAVADTAQSLFHMGSYRGSSARLIGIAWSAEALRADIGAETDRDRLGDTFGPYRLARELTLLAATSARVAAIDTVFLNIRDLEGLRDEALAARRDGFAGKMAIDPAQVAVINAVFPSRSIPVEKESPS
;
A
#
# COMPACT_ATOMS: atom_id res chain seq x y z
N MET A 1 -6.72 2.43 9.36
CA MET A 1 -5.26 2.08 9.36
C MET A 1 -4.49 3.38 9.44
N ARG A 2 -3.67 3.56 10.49
CA ARG A 2 -2.82 4.73 10.70
C ARG A 2 -1.43 4.49 10.10
N SER A 3 -0.83 3.36 10.49
CA SER A 3 0.48 2.90 10.05
C SER A 3 0.37 1.68 9.15
N LEU A 4 1.04 1.72 8.00
CA LEU A 4 1.13 0.63 7.04
C LEU A 4 2.61 0.27 6.91
N LEU A 5 3.07 -0.78 7.61
CA LEU A 5 4.48 -1.18 7.60
C LEU A 5 4.78 -2.07 6.40
N ILE A 6 5.68 -1.62 5.55
CA ILE A 6 6.20 -2.40 4.42
C ILE A 6 7.30 -3.32 4.94
N ALA A 7 7.17 -4.61 4.66
CA ALA A 7 8.16 -5.62 4.98
C ALA A 7 8.45 -6.50 3.76
N PRO A 8 9.72 -6.73 3.41
CA PRO A 8 10.10 -7.74 2.42
C PRO A 8 9.47 -9.10 2.76
N ALA A 9 9.16 -9.88 1.73
CA ALA A 9 8.54 -11.20 1.89
C ALA A 9 9.58 -12.25 2.31
N ASP A 10 10.18 -12.07 3.49
CA ASP A 10 11.03 -13.05 4.17
C ASP A 10 10.55 -13.30 5.61
N GLU A 11 10.82 -14.50 6.13
CA GLU A 11 10.26 -14.96 7.41
C GLU A 11 10.66 -14.06 8.59
N GLN A 12 11.91 -13.61 8.65
CA GLN A 12 12.41 -12.80 9.77
C GLN A 12 11.75 -11.42 9.75
N ARG A 13 11.75 -10.73 8.60
CA ARG A 13 11.18 -9.40 8.45
C ARG A 13 9.67 -9.38 8.68
N LEU A 14 8.97 -10.41 8.22
CA LEU A 14 7.53 -10.55 8.44
C LEU A 14 7.22 -10.80 9.92
N ALA A 15 8.04 -11.59 10.64
CA ALA A 15 7.89 -11.80 12.08
C ALA A 15 8.16 -10.49 12.87
N GLU A 16 9.18 -9.71 12.50
CA GLU A 16 9.46 -8.39 13.07
C GLU A 16 8.27 -7.43 12.83
N ALA A 17 7.74 -7.41 11.61
CA ALA A 17 6.59 -6.58 11.27
C ALA A 17 5.34 -6.94 12.07
N LEU A 18 5.08 -8.22 12.29
CA LEU A 18 3.94 -8.70 13.09
C LEU A 18 3.99 -8.21 14.54
N ASN A 19 5.19 -8.06 15.10
CA ASN A 19 5.40 -7.59 16.47
C ASN A 19 5.52 -6.06 16.58
N SER A 20 5.43 -5.31 15.49
CA SER A 20 5.63 -3.85 15.48
C SER A 20 4.47 -3.03 16.04
N GLY A 21 3.28 -3.61 16.14
CA GLY A 21 2.04 -2.88 16.48
C GLY A 21 1.48 -2.03 15.33
N ALA A 22 1.89 -2.30 14.08
CA ALA A 22 1.32 -1.64 12.91
C ALA A 22 -0.15 -2.00 12.72
N ASP A 23 -0.96 -1.05 12.28
CA ASP A 23 -2.37 -1.29 11.95
C ASP A 23 -2.50 -2.17 10.69
N ALA A 24 -1.55 -2.07 9.77
CA ALA A 24 -1.46 -2.90 8.58
C ALA A 24 -0.02 -3.33 8.29
N ILE A 25 0.16 -4.53 7.77
CA ILE A 25 1.43 -5.03 7.24
C ILE A 25 1.29 -5.17 5.73
N ILE A 26 2.23 -4.56 5.00
CA ILE A 26 2.36 -4.70 3.55
C ILE A 26 3.49 -5.71 3.30
N VAL A 27 3.13 -6.92 2.89
CA VAL A 27 4.07 -7.95 2.43
C VAL A 27 4.51 -7.58 1.02
N ASP A 28 5.78 -7.23 0.84
CA ASP A 28 6.30 -6.68 -0.41
C ASP A 28 6.92 -7.76 -1.28
N LEU A 29 6.28 -8.09 -2.41
CA LEU A 29 6.79 -8.97 -3.45
C LEU A 29 7.60 -8.22 -4.52
N GLY A 30 7.42 -6.91 -4.64
CA GLY A 30 8.02 -6.11 -5.71
C GLY A 30 9.52 -5.85 -5.54
N GLN A 31 10.09 -6.12 -4.36
CA GLN A 31 11.53 -5.94 -4.10
C GLN A 31 12.34 -7.22 -4.31
N ALA A 32 11.70 -8.37 -4.52
CA ALA A 32 12.41 -9.63 -4.71
C ALA A 32 13.13 -9.66 -6.06
N ALA A 33 14.41 -10.02 -6.03
CA ALA A 33 15.17 -10.29 -7.25
C ALA A 33 14.51 -11.43 -8.06
N PRO A 34 14.69 -11.48 -9.38
CA PRO A 34 14.02 -12.48 -10.22
C PRO A 34 14.17 -13.92 -9.72
N GLU A 35 15.36 -14.29 -9.25
CA GLU A 35 15.69 -15.60 -8.69
C GLU A 35 15.07 -15.87 -7.32
N GLU A 36 14.70 -14.85 -6.59
CA GLU A 36 14.11 -14.92 -5.24
C GLU A 36 12.59 -14.89 -5.25
N ARG A 37 11.96 -14.51 -6.36
CA ARG A 37 10.50 -14.29 -6.44
C ARG A 37 9.66 -15.49 -6.00
N ALA A 38 10.06 -16.70 -6.39
CA ALA A 38 9.34 -17.89 -5.97
C ALA A 38 9.36 -18.07 -4.45
N GLY A 39 10.54 -17.93 -3.82
CA GLY A 39 10.69 -18.00 -2.38
C GLY A 39 9.93 -16.90 -1.65
N ALA A 40 9.90 -15.68 -2.18
CA ALA A 40 9.15 -14.56 -1.64
C ALA A 40 7.63 -14.82 -1.68
N ARG A 41 7.10 -15.37 -2.78
CA ARG A 41 5.69 -15.78 -2.91
C ARG A 41 5.31 -16.84 -1.88
N ASP A 42 6.15 -17.88 -1.75
CA ASP A 42 5.94 -18.95 -0.76
C ASP A 42 5.96 -18.42 0.68
N ALA A 43 6.89 -17.51 1.00
CA ALA A 43 6.97 -16.89 2.33
C ALA A 43 5.74 -16.01 2.61
N ALA A 44 5.29 -15.24 1.62
CA ALA A 44 4.09 -14.41 1.72
C ALA A 44 2.84 -15.27 1.97
N GLU A 45 2.64 -16.34 1.20
CA GLU A 45 1.50 -17.24 1.37
C GLU A 45 1.47 -17.88 2.77
N ARG A 46 2.62 -18.43 3.22
CA ARG A 46 2.73 -19.03 4.57
C ARG A 46 2.42 -18.02 5.66
N PHE A 47 2.97 -16.81 5.57
CA PHE A 47 2.73 -15.74 6.54
C PHE A 47 1.24 -15.36 6.61
N LEU A 48 0.61 -15.15 5.46
CA LEU A 48 -0.82 -14.81 5.41
C LEU A 48 -1.67 -15.89 6.08
N LYS A 49 -1.46 -17.17 5.74
CA LYS A 49 -2.19 -18.29 6.33
C LYS A 49 -1.96 -18.41 7.84
N GLU A 50 -0.73 -18.24 8.29
CA GLU A 50 -0.38 -18.31 9.71
C GLU A 50 -1.09 -17.21 10.51
N VAL A 51 -1.03 -15.95 10.07
CA VAL A 51 -1.67 -14.83 10.77
C VAL A 51 -3.20 -14.98 10.77
N ARG A 52 -3.79 -15.41 9.65
CA ARG A 52 -5.23 -15.70 9.57
C ARG A 52 -5.65 -16.80 10.54
N GLY A 53 -4.85 -17.87 10.64
CA GLY A 53 -5.14 -18.99 11.56
C GLY A 53 -5.13 -18.62 13.05
N ARG A 54 -4.46 -17.54 13.42
CA ARG A 54 -4.41 -17.04 14.81
C ARG A 54 -5.68 -16.30 15.25
N GLY A 55 -6.45 -15.79 14.29
CA GLY A 55 -7.62 -14.94 14.55
C GLY A 55 -7.23 -13.54 15.08
N GLY A 56 -7.76 -12.50 14.50
CA GLY A 56 -7.36 -11.12 14.80
C GLY A 56 -5.98 -10.77 14.22
N GLY A 57 -5.48 -9.58 14.50
CA GLY A 57 -4.18 -9.11 14.02
C GLY A 57 -4.29 -7.89 13.13
N PRO A 58 -3.16 -7.44 12.51
CA PRO A 58 -3.14 -6.32 11.60
C PRO A 58 -3.89 -6.62 10.29
N VAL A 59 -4.22 -5.59 9.56
CA VAL A 59 -4.69 -5.73 8.16
C VAL A 59 -3.54 -6.26 7.31
N LEU A 60 -3.79 -7.31 6.52
CA LEU A 60 -2.78 -7.96 5.70
C LEU A 60 -2.91 -7.48 4.24
N ILE A 61 -1.92 -6.75 3.79
CA ILE A 61 -1.85 -6.19 2.44
C ILE A 61 -0.66 -6.85 1.72
N VAL A 62 -0.82 -7.19 0.46
CA VAL A 62 0.30 -7.64 -0.38
C VAL A 62 0.58 -6.59 -1.44
N ARG A 63 1.83 -6.12 -1.51
CA ARG A 63 2.31 -5.35 -2.65
C ARG A 63 2.72 -6.31 -3.75
N ALA A 64 1.89 -6.43 -4.77
CA ALA A 64 2.18 -7.20 -5.97
C ALA A 64 3.13 -6.43 -6.91
N ASN A 65 3.69 -7.11 -7.88
CA ASN A 65 4.36 -6.46 -9.00
C ASN A 65 3.35 -5.70 -9.88
N ALA A 66 3.82 -4.67 -10.62
CA ALA A 66 2.97 -3.86 -11.48
C ALA A 66 2.32 -4.69 -12.60
N LEU A 67 1.17 -4.24 -13.09
CA LEU A 67 0.37 -4.99 -14.09
C LEU A 67 1.10 -5.26 -15.40
N ASP A 68 2.04 -4.40 -15.78
CA ASP A 68 2.86 -4.50 -16.99
C ASP A 68 4.15 -5.31 -16.79
N SER A 69 4.46 -5.73 -15.58
CA SER A 69 5.67 -6.52 -15.26
C SER A 69 5.63 -7.96 -15.79
N GLY A 70 4.44 -8.49 -16.09
CA GLY A 70 4.23 -9.90 -16.39
C GLY A 70 4.18 -10.82 -15.16
N GLU A 71 4.45 -10.30 -13.94
CA GLU A 71 4.56 -11.08 -12.70
C GLU A 71 3.27 -11.05 -11.86
N THR A 72 2.37 -10.09 -12.10
CA THR A 72 1.17 -9.86 -11.28
C THR A 72 0.31 -11.11 -11.12
N ASP A 73 0.10 -11.88 -12.20
CA ASP A 73 -0.74 -13.08 -12.13
C ASP A 73 -0.11 -14.16 -11.24
N ALA A 74 1.20 -14.39 -11.37
CA ALA A 74 1.91 -15.34 -10.52
C ALA A 74 1.93 -14.88 -9.03
N ASP A 75 2.04 -13.59 -8.78
CA ASP A 75 1.92 -13.04 -7.42
C ASP A 75 0.53 -13.33 -6.83
N LEU A 76 -0.52 -13.00 -7.59
CA LEU A 76 -1.90 -13.21 -7.13
C LEU A 76 -2.22 -14.70 -6.94
N ASP A 77 -1.76 -15.59 -7.86
CA ASP A 77 -1.97 -17.03 -7.73
C ASP A 77 -1.33 -17.57 -6.43
N ALA A 78 -0.18 -17.04 -6.04
CA ALA A 78 0.51 -17.45 -4.82
C ALA A 78 -0.17 -16.92 -3.55
N VAL A 79 -0.59 -15.64 -3.52
CA VAL A 79 -1.02 -15.03 -2.25
C VAL A 79 -2.51 -15.12 -1.98
N MET A 80 -3.35 -15.26 -3.01
CA MET A 80 -4.81 -15.30 -2.82
C MET A 80 -5.31 -16.47 -1.96
N PRO A 81 -4.67 -17.67 -1.94
CA PRO A 81 -5.01 -18.73 -0.97
C PRO A 81 -4.81 -18.35 0.49
N GLY A 82 -3.99 -17.33 0.78
CA GLY A 82 -3.81 -16.74 2.11
C GLY A 82 -4.84 -15.66 2.46
N ALA A 83 -5.79 -15.37 1.55
CA ALA A 83 -6.88 -14.41 1.71
C ALA A 83 -6.41 -13.02 2.23
N PRO A 84 -5.52 -12.30 1.51
CA PRO A 84 -5.12 -10.96 1.90
C PRO A 84 -6.32 -10.00 1.95
N ASP A 85 -6.29 -9.03 2.88
CA ASP A 85 -7.35 -8.01 2.99
C ASP A 85 -7.32 -7.04 1.80
N ALA A 86 -6.12 -6.75 1.25
CA ALA A 86 -5.97 -5.89 0.10
C ALA A 86 -4.71 -6.21 -0.72
N ILE A 87 -4.74 -5.79 -1.99
CA ILE A 87 -3.56 -5.71 -2.83
C ILE A 87 -3.17 -4.23 -2.99
N LEU A 88 -1.91 -3.91 -2.69
CA LEU A 88 -1.28 -2.65 -3.02
C LEU A 88 -0.74 -2.74 -4.46
N LEU A 89 -1.28 -1.92 -5.34
CA LEU A 89 -0.99 -1.94 -6.78
C LEU A 89 -0.04 -0.81 -7.15
N PRO A 90 1.26 -1.07 -7.37
CA PRO A 90 2.19 -0.08 -7.89
C PRO A 90 1.93 0.19 -9.39
N GLY A 91 2.46 1.30 -9.91
CA GLY A 91 2.34 1.67 -11.31
C GLY A 91 0.90 1.88 -11.79
N SER A 92 0.00 2.27 -10.88
CA SER A 92 -1.42 2.38 -11.21
C SER A 92 -1.72 3.59 -12.11
N LEU A 93 -2.20 3.35 -13.31
CA LEU A 93 -2.61 4.36 -14.30
C LEU A 93 -4.10 4.72 -14.20
N GLY A 94 -4.61 4.89 -12.96
CA GLY A 94 -5.99 5.29 -12.73
C GLY A 94 -7.01 4.14 -12.81
N ALA A 95 -8.22 4.46 -13.29
CA ALA A 95 -9.36 3.54 -13.33
C ALA A 95 -9.06 2.22 -14.05
N ALA A 96 -8.36 2.30 -15.18
CA ALA A 96 -8.07 1.12 -16.00
C ALA A 96 -7.28 0.06 -15.23
N SER A 97 -6.23 0.47 -14.50
CA SER A 97 -5.42 -0.45 -13.69
C SER A 97 -6.23 -1.05 -12.54
N VAL A 98 -7.07 -0.24 -11.88
CA VAL A 98 -7.93 -0.72 -10.78
C VAL A 98 -8.96 -1.72 -11.30
N GLN A 99 -9.60 -1.46 -12.44
CA GLN A 99 -10.58 -2.36 -13.06
C GLN A 99 -9.94 -3.67 -13.52
N GLN A 100 -8.75 -3.61 -14.13
CA GLN A 100 -8.01 -4.79 -14.55
C GLN A 100 -7.65 -5.67 -13.32
N LEU A 101 -7.11 -5.09 -12.26
CA LEU A 101 -6.82 -5.85 -11.04
C LEU A 101 -8.11 -6.37 -10.40
N SER A 102 -9.18 -5.58 -10.34
CA SER A 102 -10.48 -6.00 -9.80
C SER A 102 -11.00 -7.27 -10.49
N THR A 103 -10.88 -7.35 -11.82
CA THR A 103 -11.26 -8.54 -12.60
C THR A 103 -10.39 -9.75 -12.25
N LYS A 104 -9.07 -9.56 -12.13
CA LYS A 104 -8.13 -10.62 -11.76
C LYS A 104 -8.43 -11.17 -10.36
N LEU A 105 -8.80 -10.31 -9.42
CA LEU A 105 -9.19 -10.69 -8.05
C LEU A 105 -10.51 -11.46 -8.03
N ALA A 106 -11.53 -10.98 -8.75
CA ALA A 106 -12.84 -11.64 -8.81
C ALA A 106 -12.75 -13.09 -9.31
N VAL A 107 -11.91 -13.34 -10.32
CA VAL A 107 -11.67 -14.71 -10.85
C VAL A 107 -11.09 -15.61 -9.75
N ARG A 108 -10.08 -15.15 -9.02
CA ARG A 108 -9.41 -15.93 -7.98
C ARG A 108 -10.28 -16.13 -6.74
N GLU A 109 -11.02 -15.12 -6.35
CA GLU A 109 -12.00 -15.25 -5.27
C GLU A 109 -13.03 -16.32 -5.60
N ALA A 110 -13.57 -16.33 -6.82
CA ALA A 110 -14.52 -17.35 -7.26
C ALA A 110 -13.88 -18.76 -7.26
N GLN A 111 -12.65 -18.91 -7.74
CA GLN A 111 -11.91 -20.19 -7.75
C GLN A 111 -11.63 -20.72 -6.34
N LEU A 112 -11.41 -19.83 -5.38
CA LEU A 112 -11.07 -20.16 -3.98
C LEU A 112 -12.30 -20.20 -3.05
N GLY A 113 -13.50 -19.93 -3.59
CA GLY A 113 -14.73 -19.86 -2.78
C GLY A 113 -14.77 -18.69 -1.79
N LEU A 114 -14.01 -17.64 -2.05
CA LEU A 114 -14.04 -16.40 -1.30
C LEU A 114 -15.21 -15.53 -1.76
N ALA A 115 -15.72 -14.66 -0.87
CA ALA A 115 -16.75 -13.72 -1.25
C ALA A 115 -16.23 -12.72 -2.31
N ASP A 116 -17.07 -12.34 -3.26
CA ASP A 116 -16.71 -11.30 -4.23
C ASP A 116 -16.43 -9.97 -3.50
N GLY A 117 -15.28 -9.37 -3.81
CA GLY A 117 -14.84 -8.15 -3.16
C GLY A 117 -14.17 -8.34 -1.79
N ALA A 118 -13.92 -9.58 -1.35
CA ALA A 118 -13.20 -9.87 -0.11
C ALA A 118 -11.81 -9.23 -0.08
N THR A 119 -11.10 -9.25 -1.21
CA THR A 119 -9.80 -8.59 -1.34
C THR A 119 -9.98 -7.20 -1.94
N ARG A 120 -9.53 -6.19 -1.20
CA ARG A 120 -9.61 -4.77 -1.57
C ARG A 120 -8.39 -4.33 -2.38
N ILE A 121 -8.39 -3.09 -2.87
CA ILE A 121 -7.30 -2.50 -3.67
C ILE A 121 -6.86 -1.18 -3.04
N ILE A 122 -5.55 -0.99 -2.93
CA ILE A 122 -4.91 0.30 -2.70
C ILE A 122 -4.06 0.60 -3.93
N ALA A 123 -4.38 1.67 -4.65
CA ALA A 123 -3.63 2.09 -5.84
C ALA A 123 -2.45 2.97 -5.44
N VAL A 124 -1.29 2.80 -6.07
CA VAL A 124 -0.13 3.70 -5.87
C VAL A 124 0.10 4.53 -7.11
N ALA A 125 0.07 5.84 -6.94
CA ALA A 125 0.46 6.81 -7.96
C ALA A 125 1.96 7.11 -7.78
N ASP A 126 2.79 6.46 -8.56
CA ASP A 126 4.24 6.41 -8.39
C ASP A 126 5.02 6.63 -9.70
N THR A 127 4.34 7.00 -10.77
CA THR A 127 4.93 7.40 -12.05
C THR A 127 4.38 8.75 -12.51
N ALA A 128 5.14 9.45 -13.35
CA ALA A 128 4.67 10.70 -13.94
C ALA A 128 3.37 10.52 -14.72
N GLN A 129 3.25 9.40 -15.44
CA GLN A 129 2.02 9.06 -16.17
C GLN A 129 0.83 8.86 -15.22
N SER A 130 1.02 8.21 -14.06
CA SER A 130 -0.05 8.00 -13.08
C SER A 130 -0.65 9.31 -12.59
N LEU A 131 0.16 10.36 -12.44
CA LEU A 131 -0.32 11.67 -11.96
C LEU A 131 -1.32 12.31 -12.93
N PHE A 132 -1.15 12.11 -14.24
CA PHE A 132 -2.11 12.62 -15.23
C PHE A 132 -3.44 11.84 -15.26
N HIS A 133 -3.50 10.66 -14.62
CA HIS A 133 -4.71 9.81 -14.57
C HIS A 133 -5.44 9.85 -13.23
N MET A 134 -4.96 10.62 -12.26
CA MET A 134 -5.47 10.67 -10.89
C MET A 134 -6.98 10.94 -10.79
N GLY A 135 -7.53 11.77 -11.68
CA GLY A 135 -8.96 12.10 -11.69
C GLY A 135 -9.89 10.93 -12.07
N SER A 136 -9.35 9.86 -12.63
CA SER A 136 -10.14 8.71 -13.10
C SER A 136 -10.50 7.70 -12.02
N TYR A 137 -9.90 7.77 -10.82
CA TYR A 137 -10.14 6.77 -9.75
C TYR A 137 -11.58 6.75 -9.23
N ARG A 138 -12.31 7.86 -9.32
CA ARG A 138 -13.68 7.95 -8.84
C ARG A 138 -14.59 6.94 -9.55
N GLY A 139 -15.19 6.03 -8.76
CA GLY A 139 -16.12 5.02 -9.28
C GLY A 139 -15.45 3.90 -10.09
N SER A 140 -14.11 3.78 -10.05
CA SER A 140 -13.37 2.77 -10.80
C SER A 140 -13.68 1.34 -10.36
N SER A 141 -13.85 1.11 -9.06
CA SER A 141 -14.23 -0.18 -8.46
C SER A 141 -14.69 0.02 -7.02
N ALA A 142 -15.65 -0.79 -6.58
CA ALA A 142 -16.02 -0.88 -5.16
C ALA A 142 -14.90 -1.49 -4.28
N ARG A 143 -13.88 -2.13 -4.89
CA ARG A 143 -12.73 -2.67 -4.18
C ARG A 143 -11.70 -1.61 -3.82
N LEU A 144 -11.69 -0.44 -4.47
CA LEU A 144 -10.73 0.63 -4.18
C LEU A 144 -11.02 1.24 -2.81
N ILE A 145 -10.07 1.12 -1.87
CA ILE A 145 -10.19 1.66 -0.51
C ILE A 145 -9.16 2.73 -0.18
N GLY A 146 -8.14 2.90 -1.01
CA GLY A 146 -7.10 3.88 -0.77
C GLY A 146 -6.31 4.23 -2.02
N ILE A 147 -5.73 5.43 -2.01
CA ILE A 147 -4.75 5.88 -2.98
C ILE A 147 -3.52 6.33 -2.19
N ALA A 148 -2.37 5.77 -2.54
CA ALA A 148 -1.06 6.12 -2.01
C ALA A 148 -0.20 6.75 -3.10
N TRP A 149 0.95 7.30 -2.73
CA TRP A 149 1.97 7.77 -3.64
C TRP A 149 3.36 7.35 -3.15
N SER A 150 4.34 7.31 -4.05
CA SER A 150 5.72 6.99 -3.72
C SER A 150 6.67 8.04 -4.29
N ALA A 151 7.30 8.79 -3.39
CA ALA A 151 8.30 9.79 -3.77
C ALA A 151 9.52 9.12 -4.41
N GLU A 152 9.96 7.98 -3.88
CA GLU A 152 11.13 7.24 -4.37
C GLU A 152 10.91 6.70 -5.78
N ALA A 153 9.77 6.03 -6.02
CA ALA A 153 9.45 5.47 -7.33
C ALA A 153 9.24 6.58 -8.37
N LEU A 154 8.54 7.66 -8.01
CA LEU A 154 8.38 8.83 -8.88
C LEU A 154 9.73 9.49 -9.20
N ARG A 155 10.66 9.56 -8.22
CA ARG A 155 12.01 10.07 -8.43
C ARG A 155 12.76 9.23 -9.48
N ALA A 156 12.65 7.92 -9.39
CA ALA A 156 13.27 7.00 -10.35
C ALA A 156 12.66 7.18 -11.75
N ASP A 157 11.32 7.30 -11.84
CA ASP A 157 10.60 7.48 -13.11
C ASP A 157 10.94 8.80 -13.81
N ILE A 158 11.08 9.89 -13.04
CA ILE A 158 11.49 11.22 -13.57
C ILE A 158 12.99 11.26 -13.90
N GLY A 159 13.80 10.37 -13.32
CA GLY A 159 15.26 10.40 -13.44
C GLY A 159 15.91 11.52 -12.61
N ALA A 160 15.27 11.94 -11.52
CA ALA A 160 15.79 13.00 -10.66
C ALA A 160 16.81 12.46 -9.63
N GLU A 161 17.83 13.26 -9.32
CA GLU A 161 18.87 12.91 -8.33
C GLU A 161 18.32 12.91 -6.90
N THR A 162 17.38 13.82 -6.59
CA THR A 162 16.79 13.99 -5.26
C THR A 162 15.36 14.48 -5.39
N ASP A 163 14.55 14.22 -4.36
CA ASP A 163 13.18 14.73 -4.19
C ASP A 163 13.11 15.97 -3.28
N ARG A 164 14.23 16.35 -2.63
CA ARG A 164 14.29 17.46 -1.69
C ARG A 164 15.43 18.41 -2.00
N ASP A 165 15.23 19.68 -1.69
CA ASP A 165 16.27 20.69 -1.76
C ASP A 165 17.23 20.64 -0.54
N ARG A 166 18.20 21.57 -0.50
CA ARG A 166 19.20 21.66 0.58
C ARG A 166 18.60 22.03 1.94
N LEU A 167 17.40 22.58 1.96
CA LEU A 167 16.66 22.94 3.17
C LEU A 167 15.74 21.82 3.65
N GLY A 168 15.64 20.72 2.87
CA GLY A 168 14.76 19.58 3.13
C GLY A 168 13.35 19.76 2.56
N ASP A 169 13.09 20.86 1.85
CA ASP A 169 11.80 21.10 1.22
C ASP A 169 11.61 20.19 -0.02
N THR A 170 10.43 19.64 -0.17
CA THR A 170 10.08 18.78 -1.30
C THR A 170 9.97 19.59 -2.59
N PHE A 171 10.63 19.13 -3.67
CA PHE A 171 10.53 19.76 -4.99
C PHE A 171 9.12 19.72 -5.57
N GLY A 172 8.84 20.64 -6.50
CA GLY A 172 7.53 20.87 -7.09
C GLY A 172 6.81 19.61 -7.59
N PRO A 173 7.43 18.73 -8.40
CA PRO A 173 6.77 17.51 -8.89
C PRO A 173 6.29 16.58 -7.77
N TYR A 174 7.06 16.42 -6.70
CA TYR A 174 6.68 15.55 -5.58
C TYR A 174 5.61 16.18 -4.70
N ARG A 175 5.67 17.51 -4.52
CA ARG A 175 4.60 18.25 -3.84
C ARG A 175 3.30 18.13 -4.60
N LEU A 176 3.34 18.30 -5.91
CA LEU A 176 2.17 18.11 -6.78
C LEU A 176 1.62 16.68 -6.70
N ALA A 177 2.49 15.66 -6.73
CA ALA A 177 2.07 14.26 -6.59
C ALA A 177 1.34 14.01 -5.27
N ARG A 178 1.88 14.54 -4.17
CA ARG A 178 1.28 14.45 -2.85
C ARG A 178 -0.09 15.13 -2.78
N GLU A 179 -0.21 16.34 -3.32
CA GLU A 179 -1.46 17.11 -3.37
C GLU A 179 -2.51 16.44 -4.25
N LEU A 180 -2.11 15.97 -5.44
CA LEU A 180 -3.00 15.24 -6.34
C LEU A 180 -3.49 13.92 -5.73
N THR A 181 -2.65 13.20 -4.98
CA THR A 181 -3.06 11.99 -4.26
C THR A 181 -4.18 12.28 -3.27
N LEU A 182 -4.04 13.35 -2.48
CA LEU A 182 -5.07 13.76 -1.54
C LEU A 182 -6.39 14.12 -2.24
N LEU A 183 -6.31 14.92 -3.30
CA LEU A 183 -7.49 15.35 -4.06
C LEU A 183 -8.17 14.17 -4.77
N ALA A 184 -7.40 13.25 -5.37
CA ALA A 184 -7.92 12.07 -6.03
C ALA A 184 -8.61 11.12 -5.05
N ALA A 185 -7.98 10.84 -3.90
CA ALA A 185 -8.56 10.02 -2.85
C ALA A 185 -9.86 10.62 -2.30
N THR A 186 -9.88 11.93 -2.05
CA THR A 186 -11.07 12.65 -1.61
C THR A 186 -12.19 12.57 -2.66
N SER A 187 -11.87 12.79 -3.94
CA SER A 187 -12.82 12.69 -5.05
C SER A 187 -13.39 11.26 -5.20
N ALA A 188 -12.54 10.26 -5.03
CA ALA A 188 -12.94 8.85 -5.07
C ALA A 188 -13.63 8.37 -3.79
N ARG A 189 -13.65 9.17 -2.72
CA ARG A 189 -14.17 8.83 -1.38
C ARG A 189 -13.45 7.64 -0.74
N VAL A 190 -12.13 7.58 -0.91
CA VAL A 190 -11.25 6.57 -0.34
C VAL A 190 -10.16 7.21 0.51
N ALA A 191 -9.37 6.41 1.20
CA ALA A 191 -8.29 6.93 2.05
C ALA A 191 -7.12 7.48 1.23
N ALA A 192 -6.60 8.65 1.59
CA ALA A 192 -5.29 9.11 1.14
C ALA A 192 -4.22 8.56 2.10
N ILE A 193 -3.21 7.89 1.55
CA ILE A 193 -2.11 7.28 2.31
C ILE A 193 -0.82 7.98 1.91
N ASP A 194 -0.12 8.54 2.89
CA ASP A 194 1.13 9.25 2.63
C ASP A 194 2.32 8.30 2.44
N THR A 195 3.33 8.78 1.72
CA THR A 195 4.55 8.03 1.37
C THR A 195 5.41 7.69 2.59
N VAL A 196 6.44 6.88 2.38
CA VAL A 196 7.43 6.51 3.41
C VAL A 196 8.33 7.68 3.79
N PHE A 197 8.92 7.61 4.99
CA PHE A 197 9.99 8.49 5.46
C PHE A 197 11.30 7.70 5.49
N LEU A 198 12.24 8.05 4.62
CA LEU A 198 13.43 7.22 4.38
C LEU A 198 14.49 7.28 5.49
N ASN A 199 14.57 8.41 6.23
CA ASN A 199 15.56 8.54 7.30
C ASN A 199 15.07 7.85 8.58
N ILE A 200 15.28 6.54 8.70
CA ILE A 200 14.81 5.71 9.82
C ILE A 200 15.37 6.13 11.19
N ARG A 201 16.47 6.92 11.21
CA ARG A 201 17.09 7.40 12.46
C ARG A 201 16.49 8.71 12.96
N ASP A 202 15.78 9.44 12.10
CA ASP A 202 15.19 10.74 12.42
C ASP A 202 13.69 10.61 12.72
N LEU A 203 13.38 10.15 13.94
CA LEU A 203 12.00 9.99 14.39
C LEU A 203 11.29 11.33 14.66
N GLU A 204 12.03 12.42 14.91
CA GLU A 204 11.45 13.76 15.06
C GLU A 204 11.02 14.30 13.70
N GLY A 205 11.85 14.23 12.68
CA GLY A 205 11.50 14.59 11.31
C GLY A 205 10.33 13.74 10.77
N LEU A 206 10.29 12.44 11.08
CA LEU A 206 9.12 11.61 10.78
C LEU A 206 7.84 12.14 11.46
N ARG A 207 7.94 12.52 12.74
CA ARG A 207 6.80 13.06 13.48
C ARG A 207 6.27 14.35 12.86
N ASP A 208 7.16 15.26 12.49
CA ASP A 208 6.80 16.53 11.87
C ASP A 208 6.14 16.33 10.52
N GLU A 209 6.69 15.43 9.68
CA GLU A 209 6.10 15.07 8.39
C GLU A 209 4.74 14.38 8.55
N ALA A 210 4.59 13.47 9.52
CA ALA A 210 3.33 12.82 9.82
C ALA A 210 2.26 13.80 10.33
N LEU A 211 2.64 14.78 11.17
CA LEU A 211 1.76 15.86 11.62
C LEU A 211 1.29 16.71 10.45
N ALA A 212 2.19 17.08 9.53
CA ALA A 212 1.83 17.79 8.31
C ALA A 212 0.86 16.97 7.46
N ALA A 213 1.15 15.68 7.22
CA ALA A 213 0.27 14.81 6.46
C ALA A 213 -1.14 14.69 7.08
N ARG A 214 -1.22 14.50 8.40
CA ARG A 214 -2.50 14.49 9.12
C ARG A 214 -3.26 15.82 8.98
N ARG A 215 -2.57 16.94 9.14
CA ARG A 215 -3.15 18.29 9.02
C ARG A 215 -3.73 18.51 7.62
N ASP A 216 -3.01 18.03 6.60
CA ASP A 216 -3.40 18.19 5.20
C ASP A 216 -4.56 17.26 4.81
N GLY A 217 -4.86 16.21 5.61
CA GLY A 217 -6.02 15.34 5.41
C GLY A 217 -5.70 13.89 5.05
N PHE A 218 -4.43 13.47 5.08
CA PHE A 218 -4.09 12.06 4.93
C PHE A 218 -4.65 11.22 6.08
N ALA A 219 -5.05 9.99 5.78
CA ALA A 219 -5.64 9.07 6.73
C ALA A 219 -4.61 8.21 7.47
N GLY A 220 -3.41 8.06 6.90
CA GLY A 220 -2.32 7.27 7.43
C GLY A 220 -1.06 7.46 6.60
N LYS A 221 0.01 6.77 7.02
CA LYS A 221 1.34 6.87 6.41
C LYS A 221 2.00 5.51 6.30
N MET A 222 2.73 5.28 5.22
CA MET A 222 3.56 4.09 5.07
C MET A 222 4.83 4.20 5.91
N ALA A 223 5.28 3.06 6.45
CA ALA A 223 6.52 2.90 7.21
C ALA A 223 7.39 1.83 6.57
N ILE A 224 8.72 1.93 6.74
CA ILE A 224 9.70 0.95 6.27
C ILE A 224 10.53 0.34 7.42
N ASP A 225 10.29 0.80 8.63
CA ASP A 225 10.97 0.32 9.84
C ASP A 225 9.97 0.21 11.01
N PRO A 226 10.02 -0.87 11.81
CA PRO A 226 9.14 -1.03 12.98
C PRO A 226 9.18 0.13 13.96
N ALA A 227 10.34 0.80 14.14
CA ALA A 227 10.47 1.94 15.05
C ALA A 227 9.61 3.15 14.63
N GLN A 228 9.29 3.27 13.34
CA GLN A 228 8.43 4.34 12.81
C GLN A 228 6.95 4.17 13.20
N VAL A 229 6.52 2.93 13.45
CA VAL A 229 5.11 2.59 13.68
C VAL A 229 4.53 3.33 14.88
N ALA A 230 5.24 3.33 16.01
CA ALA A 230 4.78 3.99 17.23
C ALA A 230 4.59 5.50 17.03
N VAL A 231 5.49 6.15 16.29
CA VAL A 231 5.43 7.58 15.98
C VAL A 231 4.19 7.88 15.12
N ILE A 232 3.99 7.10 14.05
CA ILE A 232 2.84 7.28 13.15
C ILE A 232 1.52 7.05 13.92
N ASN A 233 1.44 5.98 14.71
CA ASN A 233 0.26 5.66 15.51
C ASN A 233 -0.07 6.73 16.56
N ALA A 234 0.93 7.43 17.09
CA ALA A 234 0.72 8.53 18.03
C ALA A 234 0.19 9.79 17.33
N VAL A 235 0.53 9.99 16.06
CA VAL A 235 0.12 11.17 15.30
C VAL A 235 -1.29 11.02 14.72
N PHE A 236 -1.57 9.92 14.03
CA PHE A 236 -2.87 9.74 13.39
C PHE A 236 -3.93 9.25 14.38
N PRO A 237 -5.17 9.78 14.32
CA PRO A 237 -6.25 9.30 15.19
C PRO A 237 -6.65 7.87 14.80
N SER A 238 -7.09 7.11 15.80
CA SER A 238 -7.66 5.77 15.58
C SER A 238 -9.01 5.89 14.85
N ARG A 239 -8.96 6.14 13.55
CA ARG A 239 -10.14 6.06 12.67
C ARG A 239 -10.03 4.76 11.89
N SER A 240 -11.04 3.90 12.03
CA SER A 240 -11.21 2.78 11.11
C SER A 240 -11.36 3.35 9.70
N ILE A 241 -10.44 3.02 8.81
CA ILE A 241 -10.78 2.96 7.40
C ILE A 241 -11.79 1.81 7.35
N PRO A 242 -13.04 2.03 6.92
CA PRO A 242 -14.03 0.97 6.96
C PRO A 242 -13.58 -0.14 6.01
N VAL A 243 -13.03 -1.22 6.56
CA VAL A 243 -13.09 -2.54 5.95
C VAL A 243 -14.39 -3.11 6.52
N GLU A 244 -15.54 -2.56 6.11
CA GLU A 244 -16.82 -3.13 6.48
C GLU A 244 -16.89 -4.52 5.87
N LYS A 245 -16.75 -5.52 6.74
CA LYS A 245 -17.29 -6.85 6.49
C LYS A 245 -18.79 -6.69 6.71
N GLU A 246 -19.57 -6.55 5.63
CA GLU A 246 -21.00 -6.80 5.73
C GLU A 246 -21.18 -8.20 6.27
N SER A 247 -21.73 -8.29 7.49
CA SER A 247 -22.19 -9.55 8.04
C SER A 247 -23.36 -10.02 7.16
N PRO A 248 -23.35 -11.26 6.66
CA PRO A 248 -24.48 -11.78 5.91
C PRO A 248 -25.71 -11.82 6.83
N SER A 249 -26.78 -11.17 6.35
CA SER A 249 -28.13 -11.26 6.92
C SER A 249 -28.73 -12.62 6.65
#